data_7c454f01d08a73ebdf97e6eb70e96e4b
#
_entry.id   7c454f01d08a73ebdf97e6eb70e96e4b
#
_cell.length_a   1.000
_cell.length_b   1.000
_cell.length_c   1.000
_cell.angle_alpha   90.00
_cell.angle_beta   90.00
_cell.angle_gamma   90.00
#
_symmetry.space_group_name_H-M   'P 1'
#
loop_
_entity.id
_entity.type
_entity.pdbx_description
1 polymer ?
#
loop_
_entity_poly.entity_id
_entity_poly.type
_entity_poly.pdbx_seq_one_letter_code
_entity_poly.pdbx_strand_id
1 'polypeptide(L)'
;MIIWLRKAIRRDGRQCRRLSDVTEEPSSAGIFAGTSARYLGHFLSFSGAVSIEDAMNLDSLLISRDADLLGVLRPALEKISVNIEVCEGFRAGNDLLAKRKYDAVIVDCDDLQNGFDLLGALRQTQSNAKSVTFAVVNGKTTTQEAFHSGANFVLQKPVTPLHAARCFNAALNFMVRERRRYYRHPVEIPLRISLPHNQELTATTTNVSEGGMAIRVLGKLAKDAQAQVRFTLPGVNISLELKSQVAWADGTGHAGIRFVEVPQSSQYQLEKWLTDHLQNEMPDQLQGYAALP
;
A
#
# COMPACT_ATOMS: atom_id res chain seq x y z
N MET A 1 22.29 -49.08 11.16
CA MET A 1 22.21 -49.46 9.75
C MET A 1 21.19 -48.51 9.12
N ILE A 2 21.71 -47.51 8.41
CA ILE A 2 21.01 -46.31 7.92
C ILE A 2 20.64 -46.60 6.46
N ILE A 3 19.35 -46.45 6.11
CA ILE A 3 18.91 -46.44 4.73
C ILE A 3 18.12 -45.15 4.46
N TRP A 4 18.67 -44.38 3.55
CA TRP A 4 18.17 -43.18 2.96
C TRP A 4 16.87 -43.40 2.16
N LEU A 5 15.89 -42.54 2.32
CA LEU A 5 14.88 -42.28 1.32
C LEU A 5 14.77 -40.78 1.07
N ARG A 6 15.42 -40.32 0.00
CA ARG A 6 15.16 -39.03 -0.65
C ARG A 6 13.80 -39.09 -1.32
N LYS A 7 12.85 -38.30 -0.89
CA LYS A 7 11.64 -38.01 -1.66
C LYS A 7 11.70 -36.57 -2.13
N ALA A 8 11.79 -36.48 -3.46
CA ALA A 8 11.79 -35.23 -4.20
C ALA A 8 10.50 -34.43 -3.93
N ILE A 9 10.65 -33.25 -3.38
CA ILE A 9 9.57 -32.28 -3.33
C ILE A 9 9.57 -31.54 -4.65
N ARG A 10 8.60 -31.82 -5.51
CA ARG A 10 8.29 -30.99 -6.66
C ARG A 10 7.84 -29.62 -6.16
N ARG A 11 8.60 -28.60 -6.51
CA ARG A 11 8.22 -27.21 -6.39
C ARG A 11 7.10 -26.91 -7.39
N ASP A 12 5.88 -26.82 -6.92
CA ASP A 12 4.76 -26.30 -7.71
C ASP A 12 4.63 -24.79 -7.36
N GLY A 13 5.49 -23.99 -7.98
CA GLY A 13 5.45 -22.54 -7.93
C GLY A 13 4.54 -22.02 -9.02
N ARG A 14 3.23 -21.93 -8.77
CA ARG A 14 2.34 -21.21 -9.69
C ARG A 14 2.38 -19.74 -9.37
N GLN A 15 2.82 -18.99 -10.36
CA GLN A 15 2.97 -17.52 -10.33
C GLN A 15 1.62 -16.82 -10.41
N CYS A 16 1.47 -15.78 -9.62
CA CYS A 16 0.48 -14.73 -9.87
C CYS A 16 0.80 -14.00 -11.18
N ARG A 17 -0.18 -13.89 -12.08
CA ARG A 17 0.00 -13.18 -13.36
C ARG A 17 -0.60 -11.78 -13.29
N ARG A 18 0.23 -10.79 -13.55
CA ARG A 18 -0.23 -9.51 -14.10
C ARG A 18 -0.58 -9.73 -15.57
N LEU A 19 -1.79 -9.40 -15.97
CA LEU A 19 -2.19 -9.33 -17.37
C LEU A 19 -2.02 -7.88 -17.87
N SER A 20 -0.78 -7.50 -18.10
CA SER A 20 -0.43 -6.41 -18.99
C SER A 20 1.01 -6.70 -19.39
N ASP A 21 1.20 -7.38 -20.53
CA ASP A 21 2.40 -7.26 -21.38
C ASP A 21 2.33 -8.28 -22.50
N VAL A 22 2.08 -7.79 -23.68
CA VAL A 22 2.49 -8.37 -24.95
C VAL A 22 3.30 -7.30 -25.65
N THR A 23 4.62 -7.43 -25.66
CA THR A 23 5.49 -7.22 -26.81
C THR A 23 6.96 -7.52 -26.44
N GLU A 24 7.48 -8.56 -27.06
CA GLU A 24 8.77 -8.98 -27.65
C GLU A 24 10.04 -8.17 -27.34
N GLU A 25 10.97 -8.84 -26.77
CA GLU A 25 12.32 -9.43 -27.06
C GLU A 25 13.38 -8.62 -27.87
N PRO A 26 14.69 -9.09 -27.95
CA PRO A 26 15.61 -9.62 -26.93
C PRO A 26 17.03 -8.98 -26.95
N SER A 27 17.92 -9.47 -26.12
CA SER A 27 19.34 -9.76 -26.42
C SER A 27 20.40 -9.33 -25.40
N SER A 28 21.13 -10.33 -24.99
CA SER A 28 22.58 -10.52 -24.71
C SER A 28 23.18 -10.12 -23.35
N ALA A 29 23.49 -11.19 -22.65
CA ALA A 29 24.79 -11.62 -22.10
C ALA A 29 25.69 -10.66 -21.28
N GLY A 30 26.04 -11.13 -20.08
CA GLY A 30 27.20 -10.65 -19.33
C GLY A 30 27.30 -11.27 -17.93
N ILE A 31 28.09 -12.31 -17.84
CA ILE A 31 28.52 -13.05 -16.64
C ILE A 31 29.40 -12.13 -15.78
N PHE A 32 29.23 -12.11 -14.45
CA PHE A 32 30.34 -12.23 -13.49
C PHE A 32 29.82 -12.59 -12.08
N ALA A 33 30.53 -13.58 -11.51
CA ALA A 33 30.32 -14.15 -10.20
C ALA A 33 30.95 -13.33 -9.09
N GLY A 34 30.48 -13.51 -7.85
CA GLY A 34 31.26 -13.17 -6.66
C GLY A 34 30.50 -12.86 -5.40
N THR A 35 30.11 -13.88 -4.68
CA THR A 35 30.16 -14.17 -3.25
C THR A 35 29.84 -13.13 -2.19
N SER A 36 28.99 -13.58 -1.30
CA SER A 36 28.90 -13.36 0.15
C SER A 36 27.93 -12.34 0.68
N ALA A 37 26.83 -12.92 1.12
CA ALA A 37 25.75 -12.29 1.87
C ALA A 37 26.05 -12.24 3.36
N ARG A 38 25.47 -11.29 4.06
CA ARG A 38 24.88 -11.51 5.40
C ARG A 38 23.92 -10.38 5.75
N TYR A 39 22.67 -10.75 6.01
CA TYR A 39 21.67 -10.11 6.87
C TYR A 39 21.71 -8.59 7.02
N LEU A 40 20.87 -7.90 6.25
CA LEU A 40 20.32 -6.60 6.62
C LEU A 40 18.85 -6.57 6.26
N GLY A 41 18.04 -6.14 7.22
CA GLY A 41 16.59 -6.12 7.15
C GLY A 41 16.06 -5.43 5.90
N HIS A 42 15.07 -6.04 5.27
CA HIS A 42 14.39 -5.53 4.10
C HIS A 42 13.65 -4.23 4.40
N PHE A 43 14.34 -3.13 4.27
CA PHE A 43 13.72 -1.87 3.92
C PHE A 43 13.55 -1.86 2.40
N LEU A 44 12.31 -1.95 1.94
CA LEU A 44 11.97 -1.86 0.52
C LEU A 44 12.47 -0.52 -0.03
N SER A 45 13.62 -0.57 -0.69
CA SER A 45 14.02 0.44 -1.66
C SER A 45 13.04 0.35 -2.83
N PHE A 46 12.07 1.24 -2.85
CA PHE A 46 11.19 1.45 -3.99
C PHE A 46 11.99 2.25 -5.04
N SER A 47 12.92 1.58 -5.72
CA SER A 47 13.59 2.08 -6.93
C SER A 47 12.95 1.42 -8.15
N GLY A 48 11.71 1.75 -8.39
CA GLY A 48 11.03 1.57 -9.66
C GLY A 48 10.35 2.89 -9.95
N ALA A 49 10.66 3.54 -11.06
CA ALA A 49 9.88 4.65 -11.56
C ALA A 49 8.45 4.12 -11.82
N VAL A 50 7.57 4.28 -10.83
CA VAL A 50 6.13 4.11 -11.02
C VAL A 50 5.75 5.19 -12.00
N SER A 51 5.22 4.81 -13.17
CA SER A 51 4.67 5.79 -14.11
C SER A 51 3.61 6.61 -13.37
N ILE A 52 3.53 7.89 -13.67
CA ILE A 52 2.57 8.82 -13.04
C ILE A 52 1.14 8.27 -13.17
N GLU A 53 0.82 7.55 -14.25
CA GLU A 53 -0.48 6.89 -14.49
C GLU A 53 -0.78 5.74 -13.51
N ASP A 54 0.24 4.99 -13.02
CA ASP A 54 0.04 3.91 -12.04
C ASP A 54 -0.20 4.42 -10.60
N ALA A 55 0.19 5.65 -10.30
CA ALA A 55 0.01 6.24 -8.98
C ALA A 55 -1.43 6.69 -8.68
N MET A 56 -2.27 6.83 -9.71
CA MET A 56 -3.58 7.46 -9.64
C MET A 56 -4.74 6.49 -9.44
N ASN A 57 -4.59 5.23 -9.79
CA ASN A 57 -5.65 4.23 -9.65
C ASN A 57 -5.63 3.60 -8.26
N LEU A 58 -6.82 3.23 -7.75
CA LEU A 58 -6.93 2.38 -6.57
C LEU A 58 -6.47 0.96 -6.92
N ASP A 59 -5.81 0.28 -6.00
CA ASP A 59 -5.33 -1.08 -6.20
C ASP A 59 -6.12 -2.06 -5.33
N SER A 60 -6.61 -3.13 -5.95
CA SER A 60 -7.24 -4.24 -5.25
C SER A 60 -6.55 -5.58 -5.50
N LEU A 61 -6.59 -6.46 -4.50
CA LEU A 61 -6.14 -7.84 -4.59
C LEU A 61 -7.35 -8.76 -4.48
N LEU A 62 -7.59 -9.58 -5.49
CA LEU A 62 -8.53 -10.69 -5.44
C LEU A 62 -7.80 -12.00 -5.18
N ILE A 63 -8.19 -12.71 -4.12
CA ILE A 63 -7.67 -14.02 -3.77
C ILE A 63 -8.79 -15.03 -3.98
N SER A 64 -8.78 -15.67 -5.14
CA SER A 64 -9.80 -16.64 -5.57
C SER A 64 -9.26 -17.54 -6.67
N ARG A 65 -9.86 -18.73 -6.81
CA ARG A 65 -9.66 -19.64 -7.95
C ARG A 65 -10.85 -19.67 -8.89
N ASP A 66 -11.88 -18.93 -8.57
CA ASP A 66 -13.15 -18.91 -9.29
C ASP A 66 -13.06 -17.90 -10.46
N ALA A 67 -12.97 -18.43 -11.68
CA ALA A 67 -12.89 -17.61 -12.90
C ALA A 67 -14.21 -16.86 -13.17
N ASP A 68 -15.36 -17.45 -12.81
CA ASP A 68 -16.67 -16.82 -13.00
C ASP A 68 -16.81 -15.61 -12.06
N LEU A 69 -16.36 -15.76 -10.81
CA LEU A 69 -16.29 -14.64 -9.87
C LEU A 69 -15.43 -13.51 -10.43
N LEU A 70 -14.23 -13.82 -10.94
CA LEU A 70 -13.35 -12.82 -11.55
C LEU A 70 -14.03 -12.12 -12.73
N GLY A 71 -14.74 -12.87 -13.59
CA GLY A 71 -15.49 -12.33 -14.72
C GLY A 71 -16.57 -11.31 -14.32
N VAL A 72 -17.15 -11.45 -13.13
CA VAL A 72 -18.13 -10.51 -12.57
C VAL A 72 -17.48 -9.31 -11.87
N LEU A 73 -16.43 -9.55 -11.06
CA LEU A 73 -15.84 -8.51 -10.22
C LEU A 73 -14.96 -7.55 -11.03
N ARG A 74 -14.20 -8.05 -12.00
CA ARG A 74 -13.27 -7.24 -12.81
C ARG A 74 -13.97 -6.05 -13.50
N PRO A 75 -15.04 -6.22 -14.30
CA PRO A 75 -15.72 -5.09 -14.95
C PRO A 75 -16.31 -4.09 -13.96
N ALA A 76 -16.75 -4.57 -12.78
CA ALA A 76 -17.32 -3.71 -11.75
C ALA A 76 -16.26 -2.82 -11.08
N LEU A 77 -15.03 -3.34 -10.88
CA LEU A 77 -13.89 -2.59 -10.32
C LEU A 77 -13.28 -1.63 -11.34
N GLU A 78 -13.06 -2.10 -12.59
CA GLU A 78 -12.53 -1.27 -13.67
C GLU A 78 -13.40 -0.04 -13.96
N LYS A 79 -14.73 -0.21 -13.88
CA LYS A 79 -15.69 0.90 -14.06
C LYS A 79 -15.53 2.02 -13.05
N ILE A 80 -14.96 1.75 -11.89
CA ILE A 80 -14.70 2.74 -10.82
C ILE A 80 -13.20 3.01 -10.66
N SER A 81 -12.40 2.78 -11.70
CA SER A 81 -10.95 3.03 -11.74
C SER A 81 -10.18 2.32 -10.63
N VAL A 82 -10.53 1.07 -10.34
CA VAL A 82 -9.84 0.19 -9.40
C VAL A 82 -9.12 -0.92 -10.16
N ASN A 83 -7.80 -0.96 -10.09
CA ASN A 83 -7.00 -2.04 -10.63
C ASN A 83 -7.23 -3.32 -9.84
N ILE A 84 -7.20 -4.46 -10.52
CA ILE A 84 -7.35 -5.76 -9.88
C ILE A 84 -6.16 -6.65 -10.16
N GLU A 85 -5.43 -7.01 -9.11
CA GLU A 85 -4.43 -8.08 -9.12
C GLU A 85 -5.09 -9.35 -8.61
N VAL A 86 -4.81 -10.49 -9.24
CA VAL A 86 -5.44 -11.76 -8.91
C VAL A 86 -4.40 -12.78 -8.49
N CYS A 87 -4.66 -13.49 -7.40
CA CYS A 87 -3.84 -14.63 -7.01
C CYS A 87 -4.68 -15.81 -6.51
N GLU A 88 -4.11 -17.01 -6.65
CA GLU A 88 -4.77 -18.26 -6.32
C GLU A 88 -4.21 -18.85 -5.02
N GLY A 89 -4.89 -18.62 -3.91
CA GLY A 89 -4.62 -19.31 -2.65
C GLY A 89 -3.96 -18.47 -1.57
N PHE A 90 -4.05 -19.01 -0.36
CA PHE A 90 -3.64 -18.38 0.89
C PHE A 90 -2.17 -17.89 0.89
N ARG A 91 -1.25 -18.76 0.52
CA ARG A 91 0.20 -18.45 0.60
C ARG A 91 0.58 -17.32 -0.33
N ALA A 92 0.14 -17.38 -1.59
CA ALA A 92 0.41 -16.35 -2.58
C ALA A 92 -0.21 -15.00 -2.18
N GLY A 93 -1.44 -15.02 -1.66
CA GLY A 93 -2.11 -13.83 -1.12
C GLY A 93 -1.34 -13.21 0.05
N ASN A 94 -0.93 -14.04 1.00
CA ASN A 94 -0.17 -13.57 2.15
C ASN A 94 1.20 -12.99 1.77
N ASP A 95 1.91 -13.60 0.80
CA ASP A 95 3.18 -13.11 0.29
C ASP A 95 3.04 -11.75 -0.42
N LEU A 96 1.96 -11.55 -1.18
CA LEU A 96 1.64 -10.27 -1.82
C LEU A 96 1.29 -9.19 -0.78
N LEU A 97 0.44 -9.51 0.20
CA LEU A 97 0.05 -8.61 1.27
C LEU A 97 1.22 -8.19 2.16
N ALA A 98 2.24 -9.02 2.30
CA ALA A 98 3.46 -8.69 3.02
C ALA A 98 4.37 -7.72 2.24
N LYS A 99 4.32 -7.75 0.90
CA LYS A 99 5.22 -6.99 0.02
C LYS A 99 4.60 -5.71 -0.52
N ARG A 100 3.28 -5.66 -0.66
CA ARG A 100 2.58 -4.57 -1.33
C ARG A 100 1.36 -4.12 -0.54
N LYS A 101 1.07 -2.81 -0.62
CA LYS A 101 -0.15 -2.19 -0.09
C LYS A 101 -1.26 -2.25 -1.14
N TYR A 102 -2.46 -2.62 -0.69
CA TYR A 102 -3.70 -2.58 -1.48
C TYR A 102 -4.73 -1.70 -0.76
N ASP A 103 -5.56 -0.99 -1.53
CA ASP A 103 -6.66 -0.20 -0.98
C ASP A 103 -7.84 -1.10 -0.62
N ALA A 104 -8.01 -2.17 -1.40
CA ALA A 104 -9.00 -3.22 -1.15
C ALA A 104 -8.40 -4.63 -1.26
N VAL A 105 -8.92 -5.55 -0.45
CA VAL A 105 -8.59 -6.98 -0.52
C VAL A 105 -9.88 -7.78 -0.53
N ILE A 106 -10.05 -8.61 -1.55
CA ILE A 106 -11.23 -9.43 -1.78
C ILE A 106 -10.82 -10.89 -1.60
N VAL A 107 -11.41 -11.58 -0.65
CA VAL A 107 -11.08 -12.98 -0.32
C VAL A 107 -12.29 -13.87 -0.56
N ASP A 108 -12.11 -14.89 -1.38
CA ASP A 108 -13.08 -15.95 -1.61
C ASP A 108 -13.02 -16.97 -0.46
N CYS A 109 -13.71 -16.64 0.64
CA CYS A 109 -13.48 -17.26 1.94
C CYS A 109 -13.92 -18.72 2.03
N ASP A 110 -15.07 -19.06 1.45
CA ASP A 110 -15.65 -20.40 1.56
C ASP A 110 -15.03 -21.41 0.58
N ASP A 111 -14.45 -20.93 -0.52
CA ASP A 111 -13.88 -21.76 -1.58
C ASP A 111 -12.35 -21.87 -1.51
N LEU A 112 -11.72 -21.04 -0.66
CA LEU A 112 -10.31 -21.13 -0.33
C LEU A 112 -10.10 -21.81 1.02
N GLN A 113 -9.17 -22.76 1.04
CA GLN A 113 -8.69 -23.30 2.30
C GLN A 113 -8.06 -22.17 3.12
N ASN A 114 -8.53 -21.96 4.35
CA ASN A 114 -8.07 -20.92 5.25
C ASN A 114 -8.37 -19.47 4.77
N GLY A 115 -9.44 -19.26 3.99
CA GLY A 115 -9.80 -17.92 3.51
C GLY A 115 -10.12 -16.93 4.64
N PHE A 116 -10.81 -17.37 5.70
CA PHE A 116 -11.10 -16.55 6.88
C PHE A 116 -9.85 -16.26 7.72
N ASP A 117 -8.92 -17.22 7.83
CA ASP A 117 -7.65 -16.99 8.53
C ASP A 117 -6.85 -15.88 7.86
N LEU A 118 -6.97 -15.76 6.53
CA LEU A 118 -6.33 -14.69 5.77
C LEU A 118 -6.91 -13.31 6.10
N LEU A 119 -8.22 -13.18 6.27
CA LEU A 119 -8.84 -11.93 6.72
C LEU A 119 -8.35 -11.51 8.11
N GLY A 120 -8.26 -12.47 9.04
CA GLY A 120 -7.71 -12.24 10.36
C GLY A 120 -6.22 -11.85 10.34
N ALA A 121 -5.41 -12.58 9.55
CA ALA A 121 -4.00 -12.31 9.38
C ALA A 121 -3.74 -10.94 8.74
N LEU A 122 -4.56 -10.54 7.78
CA LEU A 122 -4.46 -9.23 7.13
C LEU A 122 -4.55 -8.09 8.15
N ARG A 123 -5.40 -8.19 9.15
CA ARG A 123 -5.54 -7.18 10.22
C ARG A 123 -4.30 -7.04 11.10
N GLN A 124 -3.41 -8.02 11.08
CA GLN A 124 -2.13 -8.00 11.80
C GLN A 124 -0.96 -7.51 10.93
N THR A 125 -1.17 -7.30 9.62
CA THR A 125 -0.12 -6.80 8.74
C THR A 125 0.16 -5.32 8.99
N GLN A 126 1.40 -4.90 8.83
CA GLN A 126 1.79 -3.50 9.03
C GLN A 126 1.17 -2.58 7.97
N SER A 127 1.14 -3.01 6.71
CA SER A 127 0.72 -2.18 5.59
C SER A 127 -0.77 -2.30 5.28
N ASN A 128 -1.35 -3.51 5.36
CA ASN A 128 -2.71 -3.80 4.91
C ASN A 128 -3.75 -3.91 6.02
N ALA A 129 -3.39 -3.67 7.29
CA ALA A 129 -4.30 -3.77 8.43
C ALA A 129 -5.58 -2.94 8.29
N LYS A 130 -5.52 -1.83 7.57
CA LYS A 130 -6.64 -0.91 7.35
C LYS A 130 -7.22 -0.97 5.94
N SER A 131 -6.71 -1.85 5.06
CA SER A 131 -7.28 -2.07 3.72
C SER A 131 -8.75 -2.46 3.82
N VAL A 132 -9.55 -1.99 2.86
CA VAL A 132 -10.97 -2.35 2.80
C VAL A 132 -11.10 -3.82 2.38
N THR A 133 -11.73 -4.63 3.23
CA THR A 133 -11.82 -6.08 3.01
C THR A 133 -13.20 -6.51 2.62
N PHE A 134 -13.26 -7.38 1.62
CA PHE A 134 -14.46 -8.04 1.14
C PHE A 134 -14.31 -9.54 1.34
N ALA A 135 -15.27 -10.13 2.04
CA ALA A 135 -15.43 -11.58 2.09
C ALA A 135 -16.42 -12.02 1.03
N VAL A 136 -16.03 -12.96 0.17
CA VAL A 136 -16.94 -13.64 -0.73
C VAL A 136 -17.30 -14.98 -0.09
N VAL A 137 -18.60 -15.24 0.10
CA VAL A 137 -19.12 -16.43 0.78
C VAL A 137 -20.14 -17.14 -0.11
N ASN A 138 -20.25 -18.46 0.01
CA ASN A 138 -21.19 -19.29 -0.77
C ASN A 138 -22.35 -19.85 0.07
N GLY A 139 -22.52 -19.35 1.30
CA GLY A 139 -23.57 -19.79 2.23
C GLY A 139 -23.13 -20.85 3.22
N LYS A 140 -21.90 -21.35 3.19
CA LYS A 140 -21.32 -22.19 4.24
C LYS A 140 -21.08 -21.36 5.51
N THR A 141 -20.69 -20.11 5.34
CA THR A 141 -20.44 -19.15 6.40
C THR A 141 -21.49 -18.05 6.40
N THR A 142 -21.88 -17.61 7.56
CA THR A 142 -22.83 -16.51 7.72
C THR A 142 -22.15 -15.15 7.50
N THR A 143 -22.95 -14.16 7.10
CA THR A 143 -22.47 -12.77 6.98
C THR A 143 -21.89 -12.26 8.31
N GLN A 144 -22.47 -12.65 9.44
CA GLN A 144 -22.01 -12.26 10.77
C GLN A 144 -20.60 -12.81 11.07
N GLU A 145 -20.34 -14.08 10.76
CA GLU A 145 -19.02 -14.70 10.91
C GLU A 145 -17.98 -14.03 10.01
N ALA A 146 -18.35 -13.68 8.79
CA ALA A 146 -17.47 -12.94 7.89
C ALA A 146 -17.04 -11.57 8.46
N PHE A 147 -17.97 -10.81 9.06
CA PHE A 147 -17.64 -9.55 9.73
C PHE A 147 -16.77 -9.76 10.97
N HIS A 148 -17.03 -10.77 11.78
CA HIS A 148 -16.19 -11.10 12.94
C HIS A 148 -14.76 -11.48 12.54
N SER A 149 -14.59 -12.10 11.38
CA SER A 149 -13.28 -12.44 10.82
C SER A 149 -12.53 -11.24 10.21
N GLY A 150 -13.15 -10.04 10.21
CA GLY A 150 -12.49 -8.81 9.77
C GLY A 150 -12.92 -8.30 8.39
N ALA A 151 -13.97 -8.83 7.77
CA ALA A 151 -14.54 -8.24 6.56
C ALA A 151 -15.20 -6.88 6.85
N ASN A 152 -15.07 -5.94 5.91
CA ASN A 152 -15.83 -4.69 5.92
C ASN A 152 -17.11 -4.81 5.10
N PHE A 153 -17.07 -5.66 4.07
CA PHE A 153 -18.17 -5.93 3.16
C PHE A 153 -18.26 -7.42 2.88
N VAL A 154 -19.47 -7.91 2.57
CA VAL A 154 -19.71 -9.31 2.23
C VAL A 154 -20.43 -9.40 0.88
N LEU A 155 -19.90 -10.25 0.00
CA LEU A 155 -20.50 -10.64 -1.27
C LEU A 155 -20.92 -12.10 -1.20
N GLN A 156 -22.19 -12.37 -1.41
CA GLN A 156 -22.72 -13.74 -1.40
C GLN A 156 -22.81 -14.30 -2.81
N LYS A 157 -22.27 -15.50 -3.03
CA LYS A 157 -22.42 -16.24 -4.29
C LYS A 157 -23.84 -16.78 -4.46
N PRO A 158 -24.38 -16.77 -5.68
CA PRO A 158 -23.78 -16.26 -6.92
C PRO A 158 -23.75 -14.73 -6.93
N VAL A 159 -22.55 -14.15 -7.17
CA VAL A 159 -22.39 -12.69 -7.24
C VAL A 159 -22.91 -12.18 -8.58
N THR A 160 -23.90 -11.31 -8.57
CA THR A 160 -24.38 -10.66 -9.79
C THR A 160 -23.60 -9.36 -10.08
N PRO A 161 -23.48 -8.92 -11.36
CA PRO A 161 -22.83 -7.66 -11.70
C PRO A 161 -23.40 -6.45 -10.97
N LEU A 162 -24.73 -6.42 -10.79
CA LEU A 162 -25.42 -5.34 -10.08
C LEU A 162 -25.05 -5.32 -8.59
N HIS A 163 -24.97 -6.50 -7.95
CA HIS A 163 -24.60 -6.59 -6.54
C HIS A 163 -23.14 -6.22 -6.34
N ALA A 164 -22.22 -6.70 -7.19
CA ALA A 164 -20.81 -6.31 -7.16
C ALA A 164 -20.65 -4.79 -7.30
N ALA A 165 -21.28 -4.17 -8.31
CA ALA A 165 -21.22 -2.75 -8.54
C ALA A 165 -21.75 -1.94 -7.33
N ARG A 166 -22.89 -2.31 -6.74
CA ARG A 166 -23.43 -1.63 -5.55
C ARG A 166 -22.50 -1.74 -4.35
N CYS A 167 -21.93 -2.91 -4.12
CA CYS A 167 -21.03 -3.16 -3.00
C CYS A 167 -19.73 -2.34 -3.14
N PHE A 168 -19.13 -2.34 -4.33
CA PHE A 168 -17.90 -1.56 -4.56
C PHE A 168 -18.15 -0.05 -4.54
N ASN A 169 -19.24 0.44 -5.09
CA ASN A 169 -19.60 1.86 -4.97
C ASN A 169 -19.81 2.29 -3.51
N ALA A 170 -20.44 1.45 -2.68
CA ALA A 170 -20.61 1.72 -1.24
C ALA A 170 -19.25 1.74 -0.50
N ALA A 171 -18.28 0.95 -0.96
CA ALA A 171 -16.95 0.85 -0.37
C ALA A 171 -15.97 1.92 -0.88
N LEU A 172 -16.28 2.62 -1.96
CA LEU A 172 -15.34 3.48 -2.68
C LEU A 172 -14.75 4.58 -1.79
N ASN A 173 -15.59 5.25 -0.98
CA ASN A 173 -15.12 6.27 -0.04
C ASN A 173 -14.07 5.72 0.96
N PHE A 174 -14.26 4.48 1.41
CA PHE A 174 -13.32 3.85 2.33
C PHE A 174 -12.01 3.50 1.64
N MET A 175 -12.05 3.04 0.39
CA MET A 175 -10.85 2.76 -0.42
C MET A 175 -10.06 4.05 -0.71
N VAL A 176 -10.73 5.13 -1.12
CA VAL A 176 -10.10 6.44 -1.34
C VAL A 176 -9.48 6.98 -0.06
N ARG A 177 -10.19 6.88 1.07
CA ARG A 177 -9.67 7.28 2.38
C ARG A 177 -8.44 6.47 2.80
N GLU A 178 -8.43 5.20 2.50
CA GLU A 178 -7.27 4.35 2.78
C GLU A 178 -6.09 4.70 1.87
N ARG A 179 -6.32 4.99 0.58
CA ARG A 179 -5.29 5.51 -0.34
C ARG A 179 -4.68 6.79 0.21
N ARG A 180 -5.46 7.77 0.65
CA ARG A 180 -4.98 9.03 1.23
C ARG A 180 -3.99 8.82 2.35
N ARG A 181 -4.25 7.91 3.28
CA ARG A 181 -3.37 7.61 4.41
C ARG A 181 -1.98 7.16 4.00
N TYR A 182 -1.85 6.51 2.83
CA TYR A 182 -0.60 6.00 2.30
C TYR A 182 -0.02 6.84 1.17
N TYR A 183 -0.79 7.84 0.72
CA TYR A 183 -0.34 8.76 -0.31
C TYR A 183 0.89 9.54 0.15
N ARG A 184 1.88 9.59 -0.73
CA ARG A 184 3.12 10.33 -0.53
C ARG A 184 3.33 11.22 -1.74
N HIS A 185 3.01 12.51 -1.58
CA HIS A 185 3.19 13.47 -2.67
C HIS A 185 4.68 13.71 -2.90
N PRO A 186 5.23 13.42 -4.10
CA PRO A 186 6.60 13.72 -4.45
C PRO A 186 6.77 15.24 -4.60
N VAL A 187 7.52 15.84 -3.71
CA VAL A 187 7.70 17.31 -3.70
C VAL A 187 9.01 17.68 -3.02
N GLU A 188 9.71 18.63 -3.59
CA GLU A 188 10.93 19.20 -3.03
C GLU A 188 10.61 20.50 -2.26
N ILE A 189 10.59 20.43 -0.94
CA ILE A 189 10.35 21.56 -0.04
C ILE A 189 11.60 21.75 0.81
N PRO A 190 12.22 22.95 0.82
CA PRO A 190 13.28 23.26 1.78
C PRO A 190 12.71 23.29 3.20
N LEU A 191 13.43 22.67 4.14
CA LEU A 191 13.03 22.62 5.54
C LEU A 191 14.20 22.82 6.49
N ARG A 192 13.89 23.22 7.72
CA ARG A 192 14.81 23.25 8.85
C ARG A 192 14.47 22.15 9.81
N ILE A 193 15.50 21.50 10.36
CA ILE A 193 15.40 20.45 11.35
C ILE A 193 16.14 20.93 12.58
N SER A 194 15.42 21.13 13.67
CA SER A 194 16.03 21.44 14.97
C SER A 194 16.11 20.15 15.78
N LEU A 195 17.32 19.81 16.19
CA LEU A 195 17.65 18.64 16.99
C LEU A 195 17.95 19.07 18.46
N PRO A 196 17.99 18.13 19.42
CA PRO A 196 18.47 18.43 20.76
C PRO A 196 19.84 19.09 20.76
N HIS A 197 20.14 19.83 21.82
CA HIS A 197 21.42 20.59 21.99
C HIS A 197 21.61 21.73 20.98
N ASN A 198 20.53 22.37 20.52
CA ASN A 198 20.53 23.51 19.59
C ASN A 198 21.25 23.22 18.24
N GLN A 199 21.27 21.99 17.81
CA GLN A 199 21.77 21.63 16.50
C GLN A 199 20.72 21.89 15.46
N GLU A 200 20.99 22.73 14.47
CA GLU A 200 20.11 22.96 13.32
C GLU A 200 20.71 22.38 12.04
N LEU A 201 19.87 21.74 11.24
CA LEU A 201 20.22 21.22 9.92
C LEU A 201 19.23 21.77 8.89
N THR A 202 19.70 21.95 7.67
CA THR A 202 18.84 22.19 6.51
C THR A 202 18.70 20.92 5.70
N ALA A 203 17.52 20.71 5.16
CA ALA A 203 17.20 19.55 4.33
C ALA A 203 16.20 19.94 3.25
N THR A 204 15.94 19.01 2.32
CA THR A 204 14.91 19.14 1.30
C THR A 204 14.08 17.87 1.30
N THR A 205 12.77 17.99 1.23
CA THR A 205 11.90 16.81 1.10
C THR A 205 12.10 16.14 -0.25
N THR A 206 11.86 14.84 -0.30
CA THR A 206 11.67 14.09 -1.55
C THR A 206 10.21 13.67 -1.72
N ASN A 207 9.48 13.55 -0.62
CA ASN A 207 8.03 13.39 -0.58
C ASN A 207 7.47 13.76 0.80
N VAL A 208 6.16 14.04 0.84
CA VAL A 208 5.41 14.38 2.06
C VAL A 208 4.12 13.55 2.12
N SER A 209 3.74 13.12 3.31
CA SER A 209 2.49 12.41 3.61
C SER A 209 1.85 12.96 4.90
N GLU A 210 0.65 12.51 5.24
CA GLU A 210 -0.02 12.89 6.50
C GLU A 210 0.80 12.55 7.76
N GLY A 211 1.55 11.45 7.74
CA GLY A 211 2.30 10.95 8.91
C GLY A 211 3.79 11.27 8.92
N GLY A 212 4.32 11.92 7.87
CA GLY A 212 5.76 12.18 7.79
C GLY A 212 6.26 12.54 6.41
N MET A 213 7.57 12.58 6.27
CA MET A 213 8.24 12.94 5.03
C MET A 213 9.55 12.15 4.84
N ALA A 214 9.94 11.96 3.59
CA ALA A 214 11.30 11.56 3.25
C ALA A 214 12.10 12.81 2.85
N ILE A 215 13.37 12.84 3.24
CA ILE A 215 14.23 14.02 3.08
C ILE A 215 15.60 13.65 2.56
N ARG A 216 16.24 14.62 1.91
CA ARG A 216 17.69 14.68 1.70
C ARG A 216 18.28 15.70 2.64
N VAL A 217 19.30 15.31 3.40
CA VAL A 217 19.94 16.15 4.41
C VAL A 217 21.46 16.08 4.32
N LEU A 218 22.11 17.22 4.41
CA LEU A 218 23.55 17.30 4.55
C LEU A 218 23.90 17.21 6.04
N GLY A 219 24.18 16.01 6.52
CA GLY A 219 24.49 15.77 7.92
C GLY A 219 24.06 14.37 8.38
N LYS A 220 24.49 14.00 9.57
CA LYS A 220 24.14 12.70 10.16
C LYS A 220 22.91 12.87 11.04
N LEU A 221 21.89 12.07 10.76
CA LEU A 221 20.73 11.92 11.61
C LEU A 221 20.78 10.54 12.29
N ALA A 222 20.61 10.53 13.60
CA ALA A 222 20.51 9.27 14.34
C ALA A 222 19.05 8.76 14.25
N LYS A 223 18.89 7.46 14.02
CA LYS A 223 17.58 6.82 14.11
C LYS A 223 16.97 7.06 15.49
N ASP A 224 15.68 7.23 15.55
CA ASP A 224 14.87 7.50 16.75
C ASP A 224 15.16 8.86 17.45
N ALA A 225 16.05 9.70 16.88
CA ALA A 225 16.27 11.04 17.39
C ALA A 225 15.00 11.89 17.32
N GLN A 226 14.71 12.63 18.39
CA GLN A 226 13.64 13.63 18.41
C GLN A 226 14.09 14.83 17.57
N ALA A 227 13.17 15.37 16.81
CA ALA A 227 13.41 16.51 15.94
C ALA A 227 12.19 17.42 15.88
N GLN A 228 12.40 18.69 15.63
CA GLN A 228 11.35 19.61 15.25
C GLN A 228 11.61 20.03 13.80
N VAL A 229 10.62 19.86 12.93
CA VAL A 229 10.74 20.22 11.52
C VAL A 229 9.89 21.44 11.21
N ARG A 230 10.47 22.39 10.47
CA ARG A 230 9.79 23.60 10.01
C ARG A 230 9.89 23.70 8.50
N PHE A 231 8.76 23.80 7.81
CA PHE A 231 8.67 23.93 6.37
C PHE A 231 7.42 24.70 5.94
N THR A 232 7.39 25.18 4.71
CA THR A 232 6.24 25.92 4.16
C THR A 232 5.64 25.14 3.02
N LEU A 233 4.32 24.91 3.07
CA LEU A 233 3.57 24.22 2.01
C LEU A 233 3.53 25.07 0.74
N PRO A 234 3.98 24.55 -0.42
CA PRO A 234 3.95 25.27 -1.68
C PRO A 234 2.53 25.63 -2.12
N GLY A 235 2.40 26.78 -2.79
CA GLY A 235 1.12 27.24 -3.35
C GLY A 235 0.18 27.87 -2.36
N VAL A 236 0.25 27.56 -1.07
CA VAL A 236 -0.63 28.12 -0.01
C VAL A 236 0.11 28.98 0.99
N ASN A 237 1.44 28.99 0.96
CA ASN A 237 2.33 29.77 1.86
C ASN A 237 2.06 29.56 3.37
N ILE A 238 1.63 28.37 3.74
CA ILE A 238 1.37 27.98 5.13
C ILE A 238 2.65 27.35 5.69
N SER A 239 3.20 27.97 6.76
CA SER A 239 4.34 27.42 7.47
C SER A 239 3.89 26.47 8.57
N LEU A 240 4.42 25.26 8.56
CA LEU A 240 4.18 24.22 9.55
C LEU A 240 5.41 23.99 10.40
N GLU A 241 5.19 23.81 11.70
CA GLU A 241 6.22 23.44 12.67
C GLU A 241 5.71 22.23 13.46
N LEU A 242 6.39 21.09 13.30
CA LEU A 242 5.90 19.79 13.76
C LEU A 242 6.94 19.07 14.60
N LYS A 243 6.52 18.57 15.77
CA LYS A 243 7.34 17.62 16.54
C LYS A 243 7.41 16.28 15.81
N SER A 244 8.61 15.78 15.69
CA SER A 244 8.92 14.68 14.80
C SER A 244 9.98 13.76 15.39
N GLN A 245 10.14 12.60 14.77
CA GLN A 245 11.16 11.62 15.10
C GLN A 245 11.80 11.09 13.82
N VAL A 246 13.10 10.87 13.84
CA VAL A 246 13.82 10.21 12.75
C VAL A 246 13.43 8.73 12.74
N ALA A 247 12.63 8.31 11.75
CA ALA A 247 12.19 6.91 11.63
C ALA A 247 13.30 6.01 11.08
N TRP A 248 14.08 6.52 10.14
CA TRP A 248 15.23 5.84 9.56
C TRP A 248 16.21 6.87 8.95
N ALA A 249 17.46 6.47 8.81
CA ALA A 249 18.50 7.19 8.06
C ALA A 249 19.42 6.15 7.42
N ASP A 250 19.77 6.37 6.14
CA ASP A 250 20.58 5.41 5.37
C ASP A 250 22.10 5.69 5.44
N GLY A 251 22.48 6.78 6.07
CA GLY A 251 23.89 7.23 6.15
C GLY A 251 24.44 7.86 4.88
N THR A 252 23.68 7.90 3.78
CA THR A 252 24.05 8.51 2.49
C THR A 252 23.41 9.88 2.28
N GLY A 253 22.72 10.39 3.29
CA GLY A 253 22.04 11.68 3.24
C GLY A 253 20.53 11.59 3.02
N HIS A 254 19.94 10.39 3.04
CA HIS A 254 18.50 10.23 3.03
C HIS A 254 17.98 9.78 4.40
N ALA A 255 16.86 10.33 4.80
CA ALA A 255 16.20 9.96 6.04
C ALA A 255 14.69 10.05 5.91
N GLY A 256 13.98 9.27 6.74
CA GLY A 256 12.54 9.38 6.94
C GLY A 256 12.23 10.03 8.28
N ILE A 257 11.38 11.02 8.24
CA ILE A 257 10.87 11.74 9.41
C ILE A 257 9.42 11.33 9.62
N ARG A 258 9.08 10.89 10.83
CA ARG A 258 7.71 10.64 11.27
C ARG A 258 7.24 11.80 12.14
N PHE A 259 6.06 12.34 11.86
CA PHE A 259 5.42 13.31 12.73
C PHE A 259 4.89 12.60 13.98
N VAL A 260 5.20 13.11 15.15
CA VAL A 260 4.83 12.51 16.44
C VAL A 260 3.64 13.25 17.05
N GLU A 261 3.68 14.57 16.98
CA GLU A 261 2.65 15.43 17.53
C GLU A 261 2.35 16.53 16.51
N VAL A 262 1.15 16.48 15.95
CA VAL A 262 0.68 17.42 14.94
C VAL A 262 -0.49 18.22 15.55
N PRO A 263 -0.36 19.53 15.75
CA PRO A 263 -1.47 20.37 16.17
C PRO A 263 -2.65 20.25 15.20
N GLN A 264 -3.87 20.24 15.69
CA GLN A 264 -5.08 20.01 14.88
C GLN A 264 -5.19 20.99 13.68
N SER A 265 -4.81 22.26 13.88
CA SER A 265 -4.78 23.25 12.79
C SER A 265 -3.78 22.89 11.70
N SER A 266 -2.58 22.46 12.09
CA SER A 266 -1.52 22.03 11.15
C SER A 266 -1.89 20.74 10.44
N GLN A 267 -2.52 19.82 11.16
CA GLN A 267 -3.05 18.58 10.59
C GLN A 267 -4.07 18.86 9.49
N TYR A 268 -5.07 19.68 9.78
CA TYR A 268 -6.09 20.06 8.80
C TYR A 268 -5.48 20.71 7.54
N GLN A 269 -4.52 21.62 7.72
CA GLN A 269 -3.85 22.29 6.60
C GLN A 269 -3.04 21.32 5.74
N LEU A 270 -2.29 20.40 6.38
CA LEU A 270 -1.51 19.38 5.70
C LEU A 270 -2.40 18.39 4.95
N GLU A 271 -3.45 17.88 5.61
CA GLU A 271 -4.41 16.96 5.01
C GLU A 271 -5.14 17.59 3.83
N LYS A 272 -5.57 18.87 3.96
CA LYS A 272 -6.20 19.59 2.86
C LYS A 272 -5.24 19.74 1.68
N TRP A 273 -4.02 20.20 1.93
CA TRP A 273 -3.02 20.38 0.88
C TRP A 273 -2.70 19.06 0.15
N LEU A 274 -2.51 17.96 0.89
CA LEU A 274 -2.31 16.63 0.30
C LEU A 274 -3.53 16.14 -0.48
N THR A 275 -4.74 16.42 0.02
CA THR A 275 -6.00 16.05 -0.66
C THR A 275 -6.15 16.79 -1.98
N ASP A 276 -5.88 18.10 -2.01
CA ASP A 276 -5.97 18.90 -3.23
C ASP A 276 -4.98 18.37 -4.31
N HIS A 277 -3.77 17.95 -3.91
CA HIS A 277 -2.79 17.35 -4.84
C HIS A 277 -3.24 15.95 -5.30
N LEU A 278 -3.69 15.11 -4.38
CA LEU A 278 -4.19 13.77 -4.72
C LEU A 278 -5.39 13.86 -5.68
N GLN A 279 -6.32 14.79 -5.46
CA GLN A 279 -7.47 15.00 -6.34
C GLN A 279 -7.04 15.34 -7.77
N ASN A 280 -6.04 16.21 -7.92
CA ASN A 280 -5.53 16.59 -9.24
C ASN A 280 -4.82 15.43 -9.96
N GLU A 281 -4.36 14.44 -9.22
CA GLU A 281 -3.69 13.25 -9.75
C GLU A 281 -4.66 12.05 -9.94
N MET A 282 -5.87 12.09 -9.36
CA MET A 282 -6.86 11.01 -9.47
C MET A 282 -7.68 11.12 -10.76
N PRO A 283 -8.12 9.98 -11.33
CA PRO A 283 -9.10 9.98 -12.41
C PRO A 283 -10.36 10.77 -12.04
N ASP A 284 -10.96 11.47 -13.01
CA ASP A 284 -12.15 12.31 -12.81
C ASP A 284 -13.28 11.60 -12.06
N GLN A 285 -13.45 10.31 -12.28
CA GLN A 285 -14.45 9.46 -11.62
C GLN A 285 -14.25 9.34 -10.10
N LEU A 286 -13.02 9.52 -9.62
CA LEU A 286 -12.66 9.39 -8.20
C LEU A 286 -12.45 10.73 -7.50
N GLN A 287 -12.33 11.85 -8.23
CA GLN A 287 -12.03 13.17 -7.66
C GLN A 287 -13.04 13.60 -6.60
N GLY A 288 -14.34 13.39 -6.83
CA GLY A 288 -15.40 13.74 -5.89
C GLY A 288 -15.35 13.00 -4.55
N TYR A 289 -14.71 11.82 -4.50
CA TYR A 289 -14.59 11.01 -3.28
C TYR A 289 -13.37 11.40 -2.43
N ALA A 290 -12.34 11.98 -3.02
CA ALA A 290 -11.15 12.40 -2.29
C ALA A 290 -11.41 13.60 -1.37
N ALA A 291 -12.42 14.43 -1.68
CA ALA A 291 -12.78 15.64 -0.92
C ALA A 291 -13.66 15.38 0.32
N LEU A 292 -14.19 14.17 0.48
CA LEU A 292 -15.07 13.87 1.62
C LEU A 292 -14.25 13.65 2.90
N PRO A 293 -14.70 14.24 4.04
CA PRO A 293 -14.02 14.15 5.33
C PRO A 293 -14.00 12.72 5.93
#